data_79bf0af1eeee704a0bf62004fea11632
#
_entry.id   79bf0af1eeee704a0bf62004fea11632
#
_cell.length_a   1.000
_cell.length_b   1.000
_cell.length_c   1.000
_cell.angle_alpha   90.00
_cell.angle_beta   90.00
_cell.angle_gamma   90.00
#
_symmetry.space_group_name_H-M   'P 1'
#
loop_
_entity.id
_entity.type
_entity.pdbx_description
1 polymer ?
#
loop_
_entity_poly.entity_id
_entity_poly.type
_entity_poly.pdbx_seq_one_letter_code
_entity_poly.pdbx_strand_id
1 'polypeptide(L)'
;MAARFIERAVLIALLAVTAVRFAAAQPATADPAKTRTYIERAWTTLTRSMQDCAALTDPKVTAHPVLYVPAQFPIPAELREVGKRCQVTVRSLPRIIHQLGEVDATHLPVQGLLYLPNAYVVPGGFFNEMYGWDSYFIVLGLLADQRSALARDMVDNALFEVEYYGGVLNANRTYFLSRSQPPLLSAMIGALLEDPATFPSEAAKHAWLARAYPLAVRNHAIWMRPEHHAGATGLARYQDLGSGPVLEARDSRFYRRVIEWLRAHPDEDPGYLVKGSEHPDGAEAVQLAAESCDVRSSQVCATAWVDGYRLSADYYHGDRAMRESGFDINFHFGPFGGSTHHYAGVGLNSLLYRYELDLADFARQLGKTADAERWTHMASARKQAIDRYLWQSERSLFEDFDFIKGRPSGYPYLTTYYPLWAGAASAAQAASVRNKLPIFERRGGLSMDDRPSGAQWDDPFGWAPTNWLAVCGLEIYGFRDDAERVAEKFMGTIDRSYAADGTIREKYNMALGNADVQVTAGYTQNVVGFGWTNGVYLKLRELLSADFSDGSCRRHQAGTTATGSE
;
A
#
# COMPACT_ATOMS: atom_id res chain seq x y z
N MET A 1 -3.89 36.09 72.00
CA MET A 1 -3.14 36.71 70.85
C MET A 1 -2.08 35.80 70.22
N ALA A 2 -1.86 34.59 70.70
CA ALA A 2 -0.80 33.69 70.21
C ALA A 2 -1.28 32.70 69.14
N ALA A 3 -2.57 32.51 68.94
CA ALA A 3 -3.11 31.51 67.95
C ALA A 3 -3.23 32.02 66.49
N ARG A 4 -3.14 33.31 66.23
CA ARG A 4 -3.28 33.88 64.87
C ARG A 4 -1.93 34.08 64.10
N PHE A 5 -0.81 33.84 64.76
CA PHE A 5 0.53 33.98 64.14
C PHE A 5 1.03 32.65 63.55
N ILE A 6 0.51 31.51 63.98
CA ILE A 6 0.94 30.18 63.49
C ILE A 6 0.26 29.82 62.16
N GLU A 7 -0.99 30.26 61.92
CA GLU A 7 -1.70 29.97 60.66
C GLU A 7 -1.14 30.75 59.44
N ARG A 8 -0.55 31.93 59.65
CA ARG A 8 0.06 32.70 58.55
C ARG A 8 1.47 32.21 58.13
N ALA A 9 2.18 31.54 59.04
CA ALA A 9 3.50 30.99 58.73
C ALA A 9 3.37 29.63 57.99
N VAL A 10 2.34 28.84 58.23
CA VAL A 10 2.08 27.58 57.54
C VAL A 10 1.56 27.81 56.10
N LEU A 11 0.77 28.87 55.88
CA LEU A 11 0.24 29.19 54.55
C LEU A 11 1.32 29.74 53.60
N ILE A 12 2.37 30.40 54.13
CA ILE A 12 3.48 30.89 53.30
C ILE A 12 4.47 29.78 52.99
N ALA A 13 4.64 28.77 53.85
CA ALA A 13 5.48 27.60 53.59
C ALA A 13 4.86 26.62 52.57
N LEU A 14 3.53 26.55 52.48
CA LEU A 14 2.84 25.68 51.50
C LEU A 14 2.75 26.29 50.10
N LEU A 15 2.94 27.62 49.92
CA LEU A 15 2.96 28.30 48.63
C LEU A 15 4.37 28.37 47.99
N ALA A 16 5.44 28.00 48.74
CA ALA A 16 6.80 28.00 48.25
C ALA A 16 7.28 26.64 47.68
N VAL A 17 6.47 25.56 47.81
CA VAL A 17 6.86 24.19 47.37
C VAL A 17 6.25 23.76 46.05
N THR A 18 5.37 24.56 45.43
CA THR A 18 4.69 24.18 44.16
C THR A 18 5.20 24.89 42.92
N ALA A 19 6.36 25.53 42.95
CA ALA A 19 7.03 26.05 41.77
C ALA A 19 8.22 25.16 41.37
N VAL A 20 8.06 23.83 41.38
CA VAL A 20 8.86 22.98 40.49
C VAL A 20 8.39 23.27 39.08
N ARG A 21 9.04 24.23 38.44
CA ARG A 21 8.97 24.37 36.99
C ARG A 21 9.41 23.02 36.41
N PHE A 22 8.46 22.21 35.94
CA PHE A 22 8.75 21.29 34.87
C PHE A 22 9.32 22.17 33.76
N ALA A 23 10.63 22.24 33.65
CA ALA A 23 11.28 22.64 32.42
C ALA A 23 10.78 21.61 31.40
N ALA A 24 9.76 21.96 30.63
CA ALA A 24 9.41 21.18 29.46
C ALA A 24 10.71 21.09 28.68
N ALA A 25 11.27 19.89 28.59
CA ALA A 25 12.42 19.64 27.74
C ALA A 25 12.06 20.26 26.38
N GLN A 26 12.85 21.21 25.92
CA GLN A 26 12.65 21.75 24.58
C GLN A 26 12.66 20.55 23.65
N PRO A 27 11.64 20.38 22.78
CA PRO A 27 11.65 19.28 21.83
C PRO A 27 12.99 19.31 21.11
N ALA A 28 13.69 18.18 21.10
CA ALA A 28 14.97 18.03 20.41
C ALA A 28 14.79 18.64 19.02
N THR A 29 15.67 19.59 18.67
CA THR A 29 15.59 20.24 17.36
C THR A 29 15.80 19.17 16.29
N ALA A 30 14.79 18.96 15.46
CA ALA A 30 14.85 18.03 14.34
C ALA A 30 16.03 18.42 13.43
N ASP A 31 16.89 17.45 13.12
CA ASP A 31 18.04 17.63 12.24
C ASP A 31 17.87 16.77 10.99
N PRO A 32 17.42 17.36 9.87
CA PRO A 32 17.18 16.62 8.63
C PRO A 32 18.42 15.89 8.08
N ALA A 33 19.62 16.33 8.41
CA ALA A 33 20.84 15.64 7.98
C ALA A 33 21.03 14.31 8.70
N LYS A 34 20.66 14.24 9.97
CA LYS A 34 20.69 12.98 10.74
C LYS A 34 19.62 11.99 10.25
N THR A 35 18.42 12.47 9.95
CA THR A 35 17.36 11.67 9.35
C THR A 35 17.84 11.07 8.03
N ARG A 36 18.47 11.86 7.16
CA ARG A 36 19.05 11.38 5.89
C ARG A 36 20.11 10.30 6.13
N THR A 37 21.08 10.54 7.01
CA THR A 37 22.13 9.56 7.33
C THR A 37 21.56 8.25 7.87
N TYR A 38 20.46 8.31 8.65
CA TYR A 38 19.75 7.12 9.07
C TYR A 38 19.18 6.34 7.88
N ILE A 39 18.51 7.01 6.94
CA ILE A 39 17.93 6.39 5.75
C ILE A 39 19.02 5.71 4.90
N GLU A 40 20.14 6.37 4.66
CA GLU A 40 21.29 5.81 3.91
C GLU A 40 21.78 4.49 4.50
N ARG A 41 21.79 4.37 5.84
CA ARG A 41 22.14 3.13 6.56
C ARG A 41 21.00 2.11 6.51
N ALA A 42 19.74 2.57 6.60
CA ALA A 42 18.57 1.71 6.60
C ALA A 42 18.47 0.88 5.32
N TRP A 43 18.85 1.41 4.15
CA TRP A 43 18.87 0.65 2.91
C TRP A 43 19.70 -0.62 3.01
N THR A 44 20.86 -0.58 3.67
CA THR A 44 21.71 -1.75 3.86
C THR A 44 21.06 -2.77 4.80
N THR A 45 20.42 -2.32 5.88
CA THR A 45 19.77 -3.22 6.85
C THR A 45 18.46 -3.82 6.34
N LEU A 46 17.80 -3.14 5.39
CA LEU A 46 16.54 -3.60 4.77
C LEU A 46 16.77 -4.42 3.49
N THR A 47 17.98 -4.43 2.94
CA THR A 47 18.28 -5.24 1.75
C THR A 47 18.29 -6.73 2.11
N ARG A 48 17.67 -7.54 1.25
CA ARG A 48 17.62 -9.00 1.31
C ARG A 48 18.14 -9.61 0.01
N SER A 49 18.64 -10.82 0.12
CA SER A 49 19.04 -11.63 -1.03
C SER A 49 18.72 -13.09 -0.76
N MET A 50 18.32 -13.83 -1.76
CA MET A 50 18.10 -15.27 -1.67
C MET A 50 19.40 -16.08 -1.51
N GLN A 51 20.55 -15.39 -1.45
CA GLN A 51 21.87 -15.97 -1.08
C GLN A 51 22.15 -15.84 0.43
N ASP A 52 21.32 -15.11 1.17
CA ASP A 52 21.54 -14.80 2.57
C ASP A 52 20.61 -15.62 3.48
N CYS A 53 21.18 -16.33 4.46
CA CYS A 53 20.40 -17.15 5.39
C CYS A 53 19.42 -16.30 6.21
N ALA A 54 19.79 -15.08 6.59
CA ALA A 54 18.90 -14.22 7.35
C ALA A 54 17.64 -13.82 6.57
N ALA A 55 17.72 -13.75 5.23
CA ALA A 55 16.57 -13.50 4.36
C ALA A 55 15.66 -14.74 4.22
N LEU A 56 16.24 -15.93 4.26
CA LEU A 56 15.54 -17.21 4.03
C LEU A 56 14.96 -17.83 5.29
N THR A 57 15.60 -17.60 6.45
CA THR A 57 15.11 -18.06 7.75
C THR A 57 14.16 -17.03 8.36
N ASP A 58 12.88 -17.27 8.18
CA ASP A 58 11.86 -16.37 8.71
C ASP A 58 11.48 -16.74 10.16
N PRO A 59 11.78 -15.89 11.15
CA PRO A 59 11.42 -16.16 12.55
C PRO A 59 9.90 -16.21 12.79
N LYS A 60 9.13 -15.74 11.82
CA LYS A 60 7.67 -15.81 11.82
C LYS A 60 7.15 -17.21 11.51
N VAL A 61 7.97 -18.08 10.96
CA VAL A 61 7.61 -19.47 10.59
C VAL A 61 8.28 -20.41 11.59
N THR A 62 7.46 -21.07 12.41
CA THR A 62 7.94 -22.04 13.44
C THR A 62 8.35 -23.39 12.86
N ALA A 63 7.96 -23.69 11.61
CA ALA A 63 8.35 -24.89 10.87
C ALA A 63 9.66 -24.67 10.11
N HIS A 64 10.23 -25.74 9.55
CA HIS A 64 11.39 -25.62 8.66
C HIS A 64 11.06 -24.67 7.50
N PRO A 65 11.88 -23.63 7.25
CA PRO A 65 11.62 -22.67 6.19
C PRO A 65 11.70 -23.35 4.82
N VAL A 66 10.79 -22.94 3.93
CA VAL A 66 10.71 -23.44 2.56
C VAL A 66 10.86 -22.27 1.58
N LEU A 67 11.69 -22.46 0.58
CA LEU A 67 11.82 -21.57 -0.58
C LEU A 67 11.28 -22.29 -1.81
N TYR A 68 10.26 -21.70 -2.44
CA TYR A 68 9.69 -22.23 -3.67
C TYR A 68 10.27 -21.51 -4.89
N VAL A 69 10.71 -22.30 -5.88
CA VAL A 69 11.08 -21.81 -7.20
C VAL A 69 9.97 -22.10 -8.21
N PRO A 70 9.85 -21.34 -9.32
CA PRO A 70 8.87 -21.66 -10.36
C PRO A 70 9.04 -23.07 -10.91
N ALA A 71 7.95 -23.75 -11.27
CA ALA A 71 7.98 -25.13 -11.71
C ALA A 71 8.86 -25.36 -12.95
N GLN A 72 8.88 -24.40 -13.90
CA GLN A 72 9.69 -24.45 -15.12
C GLN A 72 11.13 -23.93 -14.92
N PHE A 73 11.45 -23.41 -13.74
CA PHE A 73 12.76 -22.83 -13.46
C PHE A 73 13.66 -23.91 -12.85
N PRO A 74 14.78 -24.27 -13.48
CA PRO A 74 15.69 -25.26 -12.89
C PRO A 74 16.27 -24.70 -11.59
N ILE A 75 16.24 -25.51 -10.53
CA ILE A 75 16.83 -25.08 -9.25
C ILE A 75 18.34 -24.90 -9.47
N PRO A 76 18.89 -23.67 -9.36
CA PRO A 76 20.33 -23.43 -9.51
C PRO A 76 21.15 -24.22 -8.49
N ALA A 77 22.35 -24.68 -8.88
CA ALA A 77 23.24 -25.41 -7.97
C ALA A 77 23.56 -24.57 -6.72
N GLU A 78 23.82 -23.28 -6.91
CA GLU A 78 24.11 -22.32 -5.85
C GLU A 78 22.96 -22.24 -4.85
N LEU A 79 21.71 -22.27 -5.32
CA LEU A 79 20.53 -22.21 -4.46
C LEU A 79 20.36 -23.50 -3.63
N ARG A 80 20.76 -24.65 -4.17
CA ARG A 80 20.80 -25.90 -3.41
C ARG A 80 21.83 -25.86 -2.28
N GLU A 81 22.99 -25.28 -2.54
CA GLU A 81 24.04 -25.11 -1.52
C GLU A 81 23.63 -24.11 -0.45
N VAL A 82 22.96 -23.01 -0.85
CA VAL A 82 22.35 -22.07 0.10
C VAL A 82 21.30 -22.77 0.95
N GLY A 83 20.43 -23.58 0.36
CA GLY A 83 19.42 -24.36 1.09
C GLY A 83 20.03 -25.26 2.16
N LYS A 84 21.13 -25.97 1.84
CA LYS A 84 21.86 -26.80 2.81
C LYS A 84 22.49 -25.95 3.92
N ARG A 85 23.22 -24.90 3.55
CA ARG A 85 23.92 -24.01 4.49
C ARG A 85 22.96 -23.32 5.46
N CYS A 86 21.78 -22.88 4.96
CA CYS A 86 20.79 -22.15 5.73
C CYS A 86 19.70 -23.04 6.35
N GLN A 87 19.76 -24.35 6.16
CA GLN A 87 18.74 -25.31 6.61
C GLN A 87 17.34 -24.98 6.07
N VAL A 88 17.26 -24.55 4.80
CA VAL A 88 16.04 -24.19 4.08
C VAL A 88 15.74 -25.26 3.04
N THR A 89 14.50 -25.75 3.01
CA THR A 89 14.09 -26.70 1.98
C THR A 89 13.77 -25.95 0.70
N VAL A 90 14.51 -26.20 -0.40
CA VAL A 90 14.23 -25.63 -1.71
C VAL A 90 13.35 -26.60 -2.51
N ARG A 91 12.20 -26.12 -3.00
CA ARG A 91 11.20 -26.90 -3.75
C ARG A 91 10.74 -26.17 -5.00
N SER A 92 10.38 -26.91 -6.05
CA SER A 92 9.61 -26.34 -7.17
C SER A 92 8.13 -26.21 -6.81
N LEU A 93 7.48 -25.18 -7.33
CA LEU A 93 6.02 -25.09 -7.31
C LEU A 93 5.42 -26.32 -8.03
N PRO A 94 4.18 -26.73 -7.69
CA PRO A 94 3.61 -27.96 -8.21
C PRO A 94 3.25 -27.89 -9.71
N ARG A 95 3.12 -26.69 -10.26
CA ARG A 95 2.81 -26.46 -11.68
C ARG A 95 3.34 -25.12 -12.16
N ILE A 96 3.42 -24.97 -13.50
CA ILE A 96 3.70 -23.70 -14.15
C ILE A 96 2.52 -22.75 -13.88
N ILE A 97 2.80 -21.50 -13.56
CA ILE A 97 1.81 -20.45 -13.33
C ILE A 97 1.84 -19.50 -14.52
N HIS A 98 0.72 -19.35 -15.17
CA HIS A 98 0.52 -18.38 -16.25
C HIS A 98 -0.23 -17.13 -15.78
N GLN A 99 -1.07 -17.28 -14.76
CA GLN A 99 -1.90 -16.20 -14.21
C GLN A 99 -2.02 -16.35 -12.69
N LEU A 100 -2.23 -15.23 -11.99
CA LEU A 100 -2.55 -15.25 -10.56
C LEU A 100 -3.77 -16.15 -10.29
N GLY A 101 -3.74 -16.85 -9.14
CA GLY A 101 -4.83 -17.72 -8.70
C GLY A 101 -4.81 -19.15 -9.28
N GLU A 102 -3.88 -19.48 -10.20
CA GLU A 102 -3.78 -20.85 -10.74
C GLU A 102 -3.22 -21.88 -9.74
N VAL A 103 -2.56 -21.42 -8.68
CA VAL A 103 -2.12 -22.26 -7.56
C VAL A 103 -2.87 -21.81 -6.31
N ASP A 104 -3.69 -22.69 -5.79
CA ASP A 104 -4.31 -22.51 -4.48
C ASP A 104 -3.26 -22.83 -3.41
N ALA A 105 -2.87 -21.81 -2.68
CA ALA A 105 -1.83 -21.92 -1.63
C ALA A 105 -2.28 -22.82 -0.46
N THR A 106 -3.59 -23.01 -0.26
CA THR A 106 -4.11 -23.91 0.79
C THR A 106 -3.76 -25.36 0.54
N HIS A 107 -3.51 -25.74 -0.71
CA HIS A 107 -3.10 -27.08 -1.12
C HIS A 107 -1.59 -27.30 -1.07
N LEU A 108 -0.80 -26.28 -0.77
CA LEU A 108 0.63 -26.46 -0.55
C LEU A 108 0.89 -27.07 0.83
N PRO A 109 1.80 -28.04 0.93
CA PRO A 109 2.06 -28.75 2.20
C PRO A 109 2.62 -27.83 3.30
N VAL A 110 3.33 -26.78 2.91
CA VAL A 110 3.92 -25.77 3.79
C VAL A 110 3.94 -24.44 3.05
N GLN A 111 3.61 -23.35 3.73
CA GLN A 111 3.77 -22.01 3.18
C GLN A 111 5.24 -21.59 3.22
N GLY A 112 5.72 -20.89 2.19
CA GLY A 112 7.11 -20.48 2.09
C GLY A 112 7.32 -19.21 1.28
N LEU A 113 8.57 -18.76 1.24
CA LEU A 113 8.98 -17.68 0.34
C LEU A 113 8.97 -18.15 -1.11
N LEU A 114 8.73 -17.23 -2.02
CA LEU A 114 8.90 -17.41 -3.46
C LEU A 114 10.25 -16.81 -3.87
N TYR A 115 10.97 -17.53 -4.70
CA TYR A 115 12.30 -17.15 -5.17
C TYR A 115 12.26 -15.86 -6.00
N LEU A 116 13.20 -14.96 -5.71
CA LEU A 116 13.52 -13.79 -6.53
C LEU A 116 15.01 -13.81 -6.89
N PRO A 117 15.38 -13.53 -8.15
CA PRO A 117 16.75 -13.67 -8.62
C PRO A 117 17.73 -12.59 -8.11
N ASN A 118 17.23 -11.38 -7.84
CA ASN A 118 18.05 -10.23 -7.49
C ASN A 118 17.87 -9.82 -6.02
N ALA A 119 18.75 -8.97 -5.52
CA ALA A 119 18.57 -8.31 -4.23
C ALA A 119 17.33 -7.39 -4.25
N TYR A 120 16.74 -7.20 -3.07
CA TYR A 120 15.57 -6.34 -2.91
C TYR A 120 15.52 -5.73 -1.51
N VAL A 121 14.79 -4.63 -1.37
CA VAL A 121 14.57 -3.96 -0.09
C VAL A 121 13.19 -4.36 0.43
N VAL A 122 13.14 -4.78 1.71
CA VAL A 122 11.89 -5.11 2.40
C VAL A 122 11.26 -3.85 3.01
N PRO A 123 9.93 -3.84 3.26
CA PRO A 123 9.26 -2.68 3.84
C PRO A 123 9.83 -2.26 5.19
N GLY A 124 10.17 -3.21 6.06
CA GLY A 124 10.72 -2.97 7.38
C GLY A 124 11.49 -4.18 7.90
N GLY A 125 12.29 -4.01 8.94
CA GLY A 125 13.20 -5.06 9.45
C GLY A 125 12.50 -6.35 9.90
N PHE A 126 11.21 -6.30 10.14
CA PHE A 126 10.38 -7.46 10.48
C PHE A 126 10.07 -8.36 9.27
N PHE A 127 10.19 -7.84 8.05
CA PHE A 127 9.82 -8.54 6.81
C PHE A 127 11.02 -9.18 6.14
N ASN A 128 10.78 -10.28 5.44
CA ASN A 128 11.71 -10.93 4.53
C ASN A 128 11.19 -10.93 3.08
N GLU A 129 9.98 -10.45 2.87
CA GLU A 129 9.31 -10.38 1.59
C GLU A 129 9.50 -9.02 0.91
N MET A 130 9.63 -9.02 -0.42
CA MET A 130 9.45 -7.84 -1.26
C MET A 130 7.94 -7.63 -1.47
N TYR A 131 7.44 -6.43 -1.18
CA TYR A 131 6.02 -6.09 -1.34
C TYR A 131 5.78 -5.27 -2.62
N GLY A 132 4.66 -5.53 -3.29
CA GLY A 132 4.37 -5.00 -4.61
C GLY A 132 4.36 -3.48 -4.69
N TRP A 133 3.40 -2.81 -4.03
CA TRP A 133 3.27 -1.36 -4.14
C TRP A 133 4.30 -0.58 -3.32
N ASP A 134 4.75 -1.15 -2.17
CA ASP A 134 5.85 -0.59 -1.36
C ASP A 134 7.09 -0.36 -2.21
N SER A 135 7.37 -1.30 -3.12
CA SER A 135 8.52 -1.26 -4.01
C SER A 135 8.58 0.02 -4.84
N TYR A 136 7.44 0.60 -5.25
CA TYR A 136 7.46 1.86 -5.98
C TYR A 136 8.10 3.00 -5.18
N PHE A 137 7.65 3.19 -3.95
CA PHE A 137 8.14 4.26 -3.08
C PHE A 137 9.59 4.01 -2.63
N ILE A 138 9.95 2.74 -2.44
CA ILE A 138 11.33 2.32 -2.15
C ILE A 138 12.24 2.60 -3.35
N VAL A 139 11.83 2.23 -4.57
CA VAL A 139 12.56 2.51 -5.82
C VAL A 139 12.80 4.01 -5.98
N LEU A 140 11.78 4.85 -5.78
CA LEU A 140 11.95 6.30 -5.80
C LEU A 140 13.04 6.77 -4.83
N GLY A 141 13.04 6.25 -3.59
CA GLY A 141 14.03 6.59 -2.58
C GLY A 141 15.43 6.09 -2.92
N LEU A 142 15.56 4.90 -3.48
CA LEU A 142 16.84 4.35 -3.93
C LEU A 142 17.45 5.17 -5.06
N LEU A 143 16.63 5.64 -6.02
CA LEU A 143 17.06 6.53 -7.10
C LEU A 143 17.51 7.88 -6.55
N ALA A 144 16.75 8.48 -5.63
CA ALA A 144 17.12 9.71 -4.92
C ALA A 144 18.43 9.58 -4.12
N ASP A 145 18.75 8.38 -3.66
CA ASP A 145 19.99 8.05 -2.93
C ASP A 145 21.08 7.44 -3.83
N GLN A 146 20.97 7.60 -5.16
CA GLN A 146 21.93 7.16 -6.17
C GLN A 146 22.23 5.63 -6.13
N ARG A 147 21.24 4.83 -5.75
CA ARG A 147 21.32 3.36 -5.69
C ARG A 147 20.57 2.72 -6.86
N SER A 148 20.80 3.24 -8.07
CA SER A 148 20.08 2.87 -9.29
C SER A 148 20.18 1.37 -9.61
N ALA A 149 21.31 0.72 -9.29
CA ALA A 149 21.45 -0.73 -9.49
C ALA A 149 20.45 -1.54 -8.65
N LEU A 150 20.32 -1.22 -7.35
CA LEU A 150 19.38 -1.90 -6.45
C LEU A 150 17.92 -1.56 -6.80
N ALA A 151 17.65 -0.33 -7.21
CA ALA A 151 16.33 0.07 -7.72
C ALA A 151 15.94 -0.77 -8.95
N ARG A 152 16.87 -0.95 -9.89
CA ARG A 152 16.66 -1.79 -11.06
C ARG A 152 16.47 -3.26 -10.70
N ASP A 153 17.25 -3.81 -9.77
CA ASP A 153 17.12 -5.17 -9.27
C ASP A 153 15.71 -5.44 -8.72
N MET A 154 15.12 -4.49 -7.99
CA MET A 154 13.75 -4.60 -7.48
C MET A 154 12.71 -4.63 -8.60
N VAL A 155 12.88 -3.79 -9.64
CA VAL A 155 11.96 -3.80 -10.79
C VAL A 155 12.12 -5.06 -11.63
N ASP A 156 13.37 -5.53 -11.83
CA ASP A 156 13.64 -6.80 -12.51
C ASP A 156 13.04 -8.00 -11.72
N ASN A 157 13.00 -7.95 -10.39
CA ASN A 157 12.29 -8.93 -9.56
C ASN A 157 10.76 -8.85 -9.76
N ALA A 158 10.17 -7.66 -9.82
CA ALA A 158 8.74 -7.51 -10.10
C ALA A 158 8.38 -8.04 -11.52
N LEU A 159 9.24 -7.82 -12.51
CA LEU A 159 9.10 -8.40 -13.85
C LEU A 159 9.23 -9.94 -13.82
N PHE A 160 10.13 -10.49 -12.99
CA PHE A 160 10.23 -11.92 -12.75
C PHE A 160 8.95 -12.50 -12.14
N GLU A 161 8.33 -11.81 -11.18
CA GLU A 161 7.03 -12.22 -10.62
C GLU A 161 5.96 -12.30 -11.71
N VAL A 162 5.90 -11.30 -12.60
CA VAL A 162 4.96 -11.32 -13.73
C VAL A 162 5.22 -12.50 -14.65
N GLU A 163 6.48 -12.79 -14.95
CA GLU A 163 6.87 -13.87 -15.85
C GLU A 163 6.56 -15.26 -15.29
N TYR A 164 6.84 -15.48 -14.00
CA TYR A 164 6.88 -16.80 -13.41
C TYR A 164 5.77 -17.08 -12.38
N TYR A 165 5.16 -16.05 -11.79
CA TYR A 165 4.07 -16.18 -10.81
C TYR A 165 2.75 -15.57 -11.31
N GLY A 166 2.74 -15.03 -12.53
CA GLY A 166 1.52 -14.58 -13.20
C GLY A 166 1.16 -13.13 -12.97
N GLY A 167 1.88 -12.39 -12.13
CA GLY A 167 1.67 -10.96 -11.84
C GLY A 167 2.58 -10.47 -10.73
N VAL A 168 2.64 -9.17 -10.54
CA VAL A 168 3.24 -8.60 -9.33
C VAL A 168 2.39 -9.01 -8.14
N LEU A 169 3.00 -9.71 -7.20
CA LEU A 169 2.33 -10.24 -6.02
C LEU A 169 2.15 -9.16 -4.94
N ASN A 170 1.21 -9.40 -4.02
CA ASN A 170 1.16 -8.63 -2.79
C ASN A 170 2.51 -8.67 -2.07
N ALA A 171 3.13 -9.86 -1.98
CA ALA A 171 4.54 -10.06 -1.65
C ALA A 171 4.99 -11.45 -2.13
N ASN A 172 6.30 -11.68 -2.24
CA ASN A 172 6.86 -12.95 -2.74
C ASN A 172 6.76 -14.10 -1.72
N ARG A 173 5.49 -14.46 -1.39
CA ARG A 173 5.18 -15.59 -0.51
C ARG A 173 4.02 -16.40 -1.07
N THR A 174 4.01 -17.71 -0.83
CA THR A 174 3.07 -18.64 -1.45
C THR A 174 1.60 -18.30 -1.23
N TYR A 175 1.22 -17.79 -0.06
CA TYR A 175 -0.17 -17.43 0.22
C TYR A 175 -0.63 -16.15 -0.50
N PHE A 176 0.25 -15.49 -1.24
CA PHE A 176 -0.09 -14.36 -2.11
C PHE A 176 -0.17 -14.74 -3.60
N LEU A 177 -0.11 -16.03 -3.96
CA LEU A 177 -0.22 -16.48 -5.36
C LEU A 177 -1.59 -16.20 -6.00
N SER A 178 -2.56 -15.73 -5.23
CA SER A 178 -3.89 -15.29 -5.71
C SER A 178 -4.10 -13.77 -5.64
N ARG A 179 -3.15 -13.00 -5.08
CA ARG A 179 -3.36 -11.60 -4.73
C ARG A 179 -2.23 -10.69 -5.22
N SER A 180 -2.60 -9.62 -5.92
CA SER A 180 -1.73 -8.52 -6.28
C SER A 180 -1.77 -7.38 -5.24
N GLN A 181 -1.25 -6.22 -5.60
CA GLN A 181 -1.34 -4.95 -4.87
C GLN A 181 -1.59 -3.80 -5.85
N PRO A 182 -1.79 -2.53 -5.41
CA PRO A 182 -2.01 -1.39 -6.30
C PRO A 182 -1.02 -1.36 -7.47
N PRO A 183 -1.52 -1.21 -8.73
CA PRO A 183 -0.73 -1.44 -9.94
C PRO A 183 0.26 -0.30 -10.24
N LEU A 184 1.43 -0.35 -9.63
CA LEU A 184 2.49 0.65 -9.77
C LEU A 184 3.71 0.18 -10.59
N LEU A 185 3.65 -1.00 -11.23
CA LEU A 185 4.78 -1.52 -12.03
C LEU A 185 5.18 -0.57 -13.16
N SER A 186 4.21 0.00 -13.90
CA SER A 186 4.53 0.96 -14.97
C SER A 186 5.22 2.21 -14.42
N ALA A 187 4.78 2.65 -13.23
CA ALA A 187 5.38 3.77 -12.54
C ALA A 187 6.83 3.48 -12.11
N MET A 188 7.12 2.26 -11.65
CA MET A 188 8.50 1.83 -11.36
C MET A 188 9.36 1.78 -12.63
N ILE A 189 8.85 1.20 -13.71
CA ILE A 189 9.54 1.18 -15.01
C ILE A 189 9.86 2.61 -15.47
N GLY A 190 8.88 3.51 -15.44
CA GLY A 190 9.07 4.91 -15.81
C GLY A 190 10.14 5.61 -14.98
N ALA A 191 10.16 5.40 -13.67
CA ALA A 191 11.18 5.98 -12.78
C ALA A 191 12.60 5.52 -13.16
N LEU A 192 12.80 4.24 -13.53
CA LEU A 192 14.09 3.76 -14.01
C LEU A 192 14.49 4.36 -15.36
N LEU A 193 13.53 4.56 -16.27
CA LEU A 193 13.80 5.15 -17.59
C LEU A 193 14.18 6.63 -17.52
N GLU A 194 13.71 7.33 -16.51
CA GLU A 194 14.02 8.75 -16.26
C GLU A 194 15.37 8.95 -15.54
N ASP A 195 15.83 7.96 -14.77
CA ASP A 195 17.10 8.05 -14.05
C ASP A 195 18.30 7.85 -14.98
N PRO A 196 19.19 8.84 -15.13
CA PRO A 196 20.31 8.76 -16.07
C PRO A 196 21.38 7.74 -15.66
N ALA A 197 21.41 7.31 -14.39
CA ALA A 197 22.41 6.38 -13.88
C ALA A 197 22.00 4.91 -13.99
N THR A 198 20.72 4.62 -14.25
CA THR A 198 20.20 3.24 -14.29
C THR A 198 20.74 2.42 -15.46
N PHE A 199 20.95 3.05 -16.61
CA PHE A 199 21.38 2.36 -17.83
C PHE A 199 22.70 2.93 -18.37
N PRO A 200 23.63 2.07 -18.81
CA PRO A 200 24.93 2.52 -19.31
C PRO A 200 24.86 3.20 -20.69
N SER A 201 23.75 3.07 -21.40
CA SER A 201 23.51 3.69 -22.71
C SER A 201 22.03 3.65 -23.08
N GLU A 202 21.62 4.51 -24.02
CA GLU A 202 20.26 4.49 -24.59
C GLU A 202 19.94 3.15 -25.28
N ALA A 203 20.91 2.50 -25.91
CA ALA A 203 20.73 1.16 -26.49
C ALA A 203 20.41 0.11 -25.41
N ALA A 204 21.09 0.15 -24.27
CA ALA A 204 20.84 -0.75 -23.15
C ALA A 204 19.46 -0.47 -22.52
N LYS A 205 19.09 0.80 -22.37
CA LYS A 205 17.78 1.25 -21.90
C LYS A 205 16.66 0.74 -22.82
N HIS A 206 16.80 0.95 -24.12
CA HIS A 206 15.84 0.47 -25.12
C HIS A 206 15.69 -1.06 -25.12
N ALA A 207 16.80 -1.79 -25.05
CA ALA A 207 16.79 -3.25 -25.00
C ALA A 207 16.12 -3.78 -23.71
N TRP A 208 16.33 -3.11 -22.59
CA TRP A 208 15.67 -3.44 -21.32
C TRP A 208 14.15 -3.16 -21.40
N LEU A 209 13.75 -2.00 -21.92
CA LEU A 209 12.34 -1.64 -22.11
C LEU A 209 11.63 -2.62 -23.06
N ALA A 210 12.31 -3.09 -24.12
CA ALA A 210 11.75 -4.07 -25.04
C ALA A 210 11.41 -5.41 -24.37
N ARG A 211 12.13 -5.79 -23.29
CA ARG A 211 11.81 -6.96 -22.45
C ARG A 211 10.75 -6.64 -21.40
N ALA A 212 10.80 -5.47 -20.78
CA ALA A 212 9.89 -5.08 -19.70
C ALA A 212 8.46 -4.81 -20.21
N TYR A 213 8.32 -4.21 -21.38
CA TYR A 213 7.01 -3.82 -21.95
C TYR A 213 6.01 -4.98 -22.05
N PRO A 214 6.28 -6.14 -22.66
CA PRO A 214 5.32 -7.24 -22.74
C PRO A 214 4.93 -7.79 -21.35
N LEU A 215 5.83 -7.74 -20.38
CA LEU A 215 5.52 -8.15 -19.01
C LEU A 215 4.63 -7.10 -18.32
N ALA A 216 4.88 -5.80 -18.54
CA ALA A 216 3.99 -4.76 -18.04
C ALA A 216 2.59 -4.87 -18.64
N VAL A 217 2.46 -5.18 -19.94
CA VAL A 217 1.17 -5.47 -20.59
C VAL A 217 0.48 -6.66 -19.95
N ARG A 218 1.21 -7.73 -19.67
CA ARG A 218 0.68 -8.93 -19.00
C ARG A 218 0.20 -8.61 -17.57
N ASN A 219 0.95 -7.81 -16.82
CA ASN A 219 0.55 -7.39 -15.48
C ASN A 219 -0.72 -6.52 -15.50
N HIS A 220 -0.85 -5.60 -16.46
CA HIS A 220 -2.07 -4.82 -16.64
C HIS A 220 -3.29 -5.71 -16.92
N ALA A 221 -3.12 -6.79 -17.69
CA ALA A 221 -4.21 -7.70 -18.05
C ALA A 221 -4.89 -8.39 -16.85
N ILE A 222 -4.22 -8.46 -15.69
CA ILE A 222 -4.81 -8.98 -14.44
C ILE A 222 -6.05 -8.15 -14.08
N TRP A 223 -5.94 -6.83 -14.15
CA TRP A 223 -6.99 -5.89 -13.76
C TRP A 223 -8.14 -5.81 -14.78
N MET A 224 -7.96 -6.41 -15.96
CA MET A 224 -8.97 -6.50 -17.03
C MET A 224 -9.71 -7.84 -17.01
N ARG A 225 -9.44 -8.71 -16.04
CA ARG A 225 -10.17 -9.97 -15.87
C ARG A 225 -11.61 -9.71 -15.38
N PRO A 226 -12.57 -10.58 -15.72
CA PRO A 226 -13.98 -10.42 -15.29
C PRO A 226 -14.13 -10.24 -13.77
N GLU A 227 -13.29 -10.90 -12.98
CA GLU A 227 -13.31 -10.85 -11.52
C GLU A 227 -13.00 -9.44 -11.00
N HIS A 228 -12.17 -8.68 -11.72
CA HIS A 228 -11.84 -7.31 -11.38
C HIS A 228 -12.77 -6.25 -11.98
N HIS A 229 -13.82 -6.64 -12.70
CA HIS A 229 -14.77 -5.66 -13.23
C HIS A 229 -15.70 -5.12 -12.13
N ALA A 230 -15.84 -3.82 -12.04
CA ALA A 230 -16.80 -3.14 -11.18
C ALA A 230 -18.17 -3.03 -11.89
N GLY A 231 -18.84 -4.17 -12.07
CA GLY A 231 -20.12 -4.26 -12.78
C GLY A 231 -20.02 -3.73 -14.21
N ALA A 232 -21.02 -2.95 -14.63
CA ALA A 232 -21.11 -2.36 -15.98
C ALA A 232 -20.47 -0.96 -16.08
N THR A 233 -19.67 -0.53 -15.10
CA THR A 233 -19.12 0.83 -15.06
C THR A 233 -17.98 1.07 -16.05
N GLY A 234 -17.34 -0.01 -16.54
CA GLY A 234 -16.08 0.08 -17.30
C GLY A 234 -14.85 0.36 -16.42
N LEU A 235 -15.03 0.37 -15.10
CA LEU A 235 -13.97 0.53 -14.10
C LEU A 235 -13.57 -0.81 -13.48
N ALA A 236 -12.41 -0.81 -12.82
CA ALA A 236 -11.92 -1.96 -12.08
C ALA A 236 -12.23 -1.85 -10.57
N ARG A 237 -12.29 -3.02 -9.91
CA ARG A 237 -12.35 -3.18 -8.46
C ARG A 237 -11.19 -4.01 -7.94
N TYR A 238 -10.90 -3.92 -6.66
CA TYR A 238 -10.02 -4.88 -5.99
C TYR A 238 -10.74 -6.21 -5.79
N GLN A 239 -10.05 -7.30 -6.06
CA GLN A 239 -10.58 -8.66 -5.94
C GLN A 239 -9.46 -9.70 -5.90
N ASP A 240 -9.04 -10.12 -4.71
CA ASP A 240 -8.17 -11.30 -4.57
C ASP A 240 -8.88 -12.54 -5.15
N LEU A 241 -8.16 -13.31 -5.93
CA LEU A 241 -8.69 -14.50 -6.64
C LEU A 241 -8.78 -15.74 -5.75
N GLY A 242 -8.29 -15.66 -4.50
CA GLY A 242 -8.47 -16.68 -3.48
C GLY A 242 -9.81 -16.57 -2.77
N SER A 243 -10.08 -17.51 -1.89
CA SER A 243 -11.33 -17.61 -1.16
C SER A 243 -11.11 -17.86 0.33
N GLY A 244 -12.12 -17.54 1.15
CA GLY A 244 -12.12 -17.74 2.59
C GLY A 244 -11.16 -16.81 3.36
N PRO A 245 -10.88 -17.13 4.62
CA PRO A 245 -9.96 -16.38 5.47
C PRO A 245 -8.57 -16.26 4.86
N VAL A 246 -7.90 -15.15 5.13
CA VAL A 246 -6.52 -14.97 4.64
C VAL A 246 -5.54 -15.81 5.44
N LEU A 247 -4.58 -16.44 4.76
CA LEU A 247 -3.61 -17.33 5.40
C LEU A 247 -2.54 -16.59 6.22
N GLU A 248 -2.33 -15.30 5.94
CA GLU A 248 -1.44 -14.43 6.71
C GLU A 248 -2.04 -13.92 8.02
N ALA A 249 -3.32 -14.10 8.28
CA ALA A 249 -3.96 -13.75 9.55
C ALA A 249 -3.45 -14.66 10.67
N ARG A 250 -2.36 -14.26 11.31
CA ARG A 250 -1.71 -15.02 12.41
C ARG A 250 -2.51 -14.98 13.70
N ASP A 251 -3.19 -13.86 13.94
CA ASP A 251 -4.10 -13.75 15.07
C ASP A 251 -5.45 -14.33 14.68
N SER A 252 -5.65 -15.61 15.03
CA SER A 252 -6.93 -16.30 14.83
C SER A 252 -8.13 -15.60 15.48
N ARG A 253 -7.86 -14.69 16.45
CA ARG A 253 -8.89 -13.86 17.08
C ARG A 253 -9.32 -12.66 16.25
N PHE A 254 -8.65 -12.35 15.15
CA PHE A 254 -9.01 -11.20 14.31
C PHE A 254 -10.48 -11.30 13.85
N TYR A 255 -10.85 -12.37 13.19
CA TYR A 255 -12.23 -12.57 12.73
C TYR A 255 -13.23 -12.70 13.88
N ARG A 256 -12.82 -13.28 15.00
CA ARG A 256 -13.63 -13.30 16.21
C ARG A 256 -13.96 -11.87 16.69
N ARG A 257 -12.98 -10.97 16.75
CA ARG A 257 -13.21 -9.56 17.10
C ARG A 257 -14.14 -8.85 16.12
N VAL A 258 -14.06 -9.17 14.83
CA VAL A 258 -14.99 -8.65 13.83
C VAL A 258 -16.43 -9.07 14.14
N ILE A 259 -16.65 -10.35 14.43
CA ILE A 259 -17.99 -10.86 14.82
C ILE A 259 -18.48 -10.18 16.11
N GLU A 260 -17.64 -10.08 17.13
CA GLU A 260 -17.97 -9.44 18.40
C GLU A 260 -18.36 -7.97 18.20
N TRP A 261 -17.61 -7.26 17.36
CA TRP A 261 -17.88 -5.87 17.02
C TRP A 261 -19.20 -5.71 16.26
N LEU A 262 -19.44 -6.49 15.22
CA LEU A 262 -20.69 -6.44 14.45
C LEU A 262 -21.91 -6.77 15.30
N ARG A 263 -21.79 -7.72 16.24
CA ARG A 263 -22.87 -8.04 17.18
C ARG A 263 -23.16 -6.91 18.15
N ALA A 264 -22.15 -6.13 18.50
CA ALA A 264 -22.31 -4.93 19.34
C ALA A 264 -22.87 -3.74 18.54
N HIS A 265 -22.75 -3.74 17.20
CA HIS A 265 -23.18 -2.68 16.30
C HIS A 265 -24.09 -3.24 15.17
N PRO A 266 -25.25 -3.80 15.51
CA PRO A 266 -26.10 -4.50 14.53
C PRO A 266 -26.62 -3.59 13.40
N ASP A 267 -26.74 -2.29 13.65
CA ASP A 267 -27.17 -1.30 12.66
C ASP A 267 -26.08 -1.00 11.62
N GLU A 268 -24.84 -1.39 11.89
CA GLU A 268 -23.70 -1.22 11.00
C GLU A 268 -23.33 -2.52 10.26
N ASP A 269 -23.99 -3.64 10.54
CA ASP A 269 -23.77 -4.91 9.82
C ASP A 269 -24.50 -4.91 8.47
N PRO A 270 -23.75 -4.87 7.32
CA PRO A 270 -24.39 -4.92 6.02
C PRO A 270 -24.79 -6.36 5.60
N GLY A 271 -24.89 -7.29 6.52
CA GLY A 271 -25.19 -8.70 6.26
C GLY A 271 -23.96 -9.61 6.31
N TYR A 272 -22.92 -9.19 7.01
CA TYR A 272 -21.72 -10.03 7.17
C TYR A 272 -21.92 -11.18 8.15
N LEU A 273 -22.82 -11.04 9.13
CA LEU A 273 -23.09 -12.08 10.12
C LEU A 273 -24.08 -13.12 9.58
N VAL A 274 -23.66 -14.37 9.66
CA VAL A 274 -24.49 -15.53 9.36
C VAL A 274 -24.65 -16.36 10.63
N LYS A 275 -25.87 -16.73 10.97
CA LYS A 275 -26.17 -17.61 12.09
C LYS A 275 -26.00 -19.07 11.68
N GLY A 276 -25.33 -19.88 12.49
CA GLY A 276 -25.08 -21.29 12.24
C GLY A 276 -24.56 -22.00 13.49
N SER A 277 -24.04 -23.20 13.34
CA SER A 277 -23.48 -24.01 14.43
C SER A 277 -21.98 -23.78 14.59
N GLU A 278 -21.48 -23.75 15.82
CA GLU A 278 -20.04 -23.77 16.10
C GLU A 278 -19.37 -25.10 15.72
N HIS A 279 -20.17 -26.16 15.69
CA HIS A 279 -19.75 -27.50 15.30
C HIS A 279 -20.65 -27.96 14.14
N PRO A 280 -20.35 -27.51 12.89
CA PRO A 280 -21.20 -27.78 11.74
C PRO A 280 -21.32 -29.30 11.48
N ASP A 281 -22.53 -29.77 11.24
CA ASP A 281 -22.75 -31.12 10.74
C ASP A 281 -22.34 -31.26 9.27
N GLY A 282 -22.54 -32.47 8.70
CA GLY A 282 -22.13 -32.75 7.32
C GLY A 282 -22.73 -31.80 6.28
N ALA A 283 -23.99 -31.37 6.45
CA ALA A 283 -24.67 -30.48 5.51
C ALA A 283 -24.14 -29.02 5.65
N GLU A 284 -23.99 -28.53 6.89
CA GLU A 284 -23.46 -27.20 7.15
C GLU A 284 -21.98 -27.11 6.81
N ALA A 285 -21.19 -28.18 7.05
CA ALA A 285 -19.80 -28.25 6.63
C ALA A 285 -19.66 -28.16 5.10
N VAL A 286 -20.54 -28.77 4.33
CA VAL A 286 -20.59 -28.67 2.85
C VAL A 286 -20.94 -27.23 2.44
N GLN A 287 -21.91 -26.60 3.09
CA GLN A 287 -22.27 -25.22 2.83
C GLN A 287 -21.11 -24.26 3.16
N LEU A 288 -20.44 -24.44 4.29
CA LEU A 288 -19.26 -23.64 4.69
C LEU A 288 -18.11 -23.79 3.70
N ALA A 289 -17.87 -25.02 3.20
CA ALA A 289 -16.87 -25.23 2.16
C ALA A 289 -17.26 -24.52 0.84
N ALA A 290 -18.54 -24.53 0.47
CA ALA A 290 -19.06 -23.81 -0.70
C ALA A 290 -18.99 -22.28 -0.52
N GLU A 291 -19.15 -21.79 0.69
CA GLU A 291 -19.01 -20.38 1.04
C GLU A 291 -17.54 -19.94 1.30
N SER A 292 -16.58 -20.80 0.95
CA SER A 292 -15.14 -20.50 1.00
C SER A 292 -14.50 -20.48 2.39
N CYS A 293 -15.17 -20.99 3.42
CA CYS A 293 -14.54 -21.29 4.71
C CYS A 293 -14.29 -22.80 4.80
N ASP A 294 -13.12 -23.26 4.38
CA ASP A 294 -12.78 -24.68 4.50
C ASP A 294 -12.52 -25.06 5.95
N VAL A 295 -13.54 -25.63 6.58
CA VAL A 295 -13.50 -26.08 7.99
C VAL A 295 -12.38 -27.09 8.25
N ARG A 296 -11.91 -27.81 7.21
CA ARG A 296 -10.87 -28.83 7.35
C ARG A 296 -9.47 -28.26 7.42
N SER A 297 -9.25 -27.10 6.81
CA SER A 297 -7.92 -26.55 6.63
C SER A 297 -7.60 -25.38 7.55
N SER A 298 -8.58 -24.81 8.28
CA SER A 298 -8.30 -23.59 9.01
C SER A 298 -8.83 -23.59 10.43
N GLN A 299 -7.88 -23.66 11.38
CA GLN A 299 -8.15 -23.24 12.76
C GLN A 299 -8.83 -21.87 12.82
N VAL A 300 -8.62 -21.01 11.81
CA VAL A 300 -9.19 -19.67 11.69
C VAL A 300 -10.69 -19.74 11.49
N CYS A 301 -11.21 -20.61 10.62
CA CYS A 301 -12.65 -20.81 10.46
C CYS A 301 -13.28 -21.39 11.73
N ALA A 302 -12.65 -22.42 12.31
CA ALA A 302 -13.14 -23.05 13.54
C ALA A 302 -13.14 -22.10 14.76
N THR A 303 -12.22 -21.14 14.79
CA THR A 303 -12.12 -20.15 15.87
C THR A 303 -12.91 -18.86 15.62
N ALA A 304 -13.38 -18.64 14.40
CA ALA A 304 -14.16 -17.47 14.02
C ALA A 304 -15.67 -17.65 14.26
N TRP A 305 -16.05 -18.36 15.31
CA TRP A 305 -17.42 -18.52 15.75
C TRP A 305 -17.62 -17.82 17.10
N VAL A 306 -18.71 -17.07 17.25
CA VAL A 306 -19.06 -16.39 18.48
C VAL A 306 -20.57 -16.52 18.69
N ASP A 307 -20.99 -17.28 19.70
CA ASP A 307 -22.39 -17.47 20.11
C ASP A 307 -23.30 -17.88 18.92
N GLY A 308 -22.83 -18.79 18.06
CA GLY A 308 -23.55 -19.27 16.89
C GLY A 308 -23.56 -18.34 15.68
N TYR A 309 -22.68 -17.33 15.64
CA TYR A 309 -22.48 -16.47 14.47
C TYR A 309 -21.10 -16.69 13.84
N ARG A 310 -21.06 -16.61 12.54
CA ARG A 310 -19.86 -16.62 11.69
C ARG A 310 -19.92 -15.49 10.66
N LEU A 311 -18.81 -15.26 9.97
CA LEU A 311 -18.74 -14.32 8.86
C LEU A 311 -19.17 -15.00 7.54
N SER A 312 -19.83 -14.24 6.67
CA SER A 312 -20.25 -14.67 5.35
C SER A 312 -19.08 -14.79 4.37
N ALA A 313 -19.27 -15.51 3.27
CA ALA A 313 -18.30 -15.53 2.16
C ALA A 313 -18.07 -14.12 1.58
N ASP A 314 -19.13 -13.31 1.51
CA ASP A 314 -19.07 -11.92 1.03
C ASP A 314 -18.10 -11.08 1.88
N TYR A 315 -18.15 -11.21 3.22
CA TYR A 315 -17.17 -10.56 4.09
C TYR A 315 -15.72 -10.97 3.77
N TYR A 316 -15.45 -12.27 3.59
CA TYR A 316 -14.11 -12.75 3.29
C TYR A 316 -13.61 -12.24 1.92
N HIS A 317 -14.48 -12.14 0.93
CA HIS A 317 -14.11 -11.49 -0.34
C HIS A 317 -13.75 -10.03 -0.16
N GLY A 318 -14.48 -9.30 0.68
CA GLY A 318 -14.19 -7.91 1.02
C GLY A 318 -12.87 -7.75 1.79
N ASP A 319 -12.62 -8.58 2.81
CA ASP A 319 -11.37 -8.58 3.58
C ASP A 319 -10.15 -8.85 2.68
N ARG A 320 -10.26 -9.80 1.75
CA ARG A 320 -9.22 -10.10 0.77
C ARG A 320 -9.00 -8.95 -0.21
N ALA A 321 -10.06 -8.35 -0.73
CA ALA A 321 -9.99 -7.18 -1.61
C ALA A 321 -9.41 -5.95 -0.90
N MET A 322 -9.74 -5.75 0.38
CA MET A 322 -9.16 -4.70 1.21
C MET A 322 -7.64 -4.86 1.32
N ARG A 323 -7.16 -6.07 1.53
CA ARG A 323 -5.72 -6.36 1.61
C ARG A 323 -5.02 -6.21 0.25
N GLU A 324 -5.71 -6.50 -0.85
CA GLU A 324 -5.20 -6.22 -2.20
C GLU A 324 -5.08 -4.71 -2.45
N SER A 325 -5.98 -3.91 -1.86
CA SER A 325 -5.92 -2.45 -1.97
C SER A 325 -4.73 -1.81 -1.24
N GLY A 326 -4.10 -2.53 -0.32
CA GLY A 326 -3.06 -2.02 0.57
C GLY A 326 -3.59 -1.17 1.73
N PHE A 327 -4.91 -0.96 1.84
CA PHE A 327 -5.54 -0.15 2.90
C PHE A 327 -6.13 -1.02 4.03
N ASP A 328 -5.37 -2.00 4.46
CA ASP A 328 -5.74 -2.94 5.50
C ASP A 328 -5.29 -2.47 6.91
N ILE A 329 -6.17 -2.16 7.83
CA ILE A 329 -7.62 -2.26 7.87
C ILE A 329 -8.22 -0.85 7.82
N ASN A 330 -9.38 -0.70 7.18
CA ASN A 330 -10.14 0.55 7.13
C ASN A 330 -11.62 0.31 7.44
N PHE A 331 -12.37 1.38 7.73
CA PHE A 331 -13.82 1.38 7.82
C PHE A 331 -14.47 2.15 6.65
N HIS A 332 -13.65 2.68 5.77
CA HIS A 332 -14.10 3.41 4.58
C HIS A 332 -15.01 2.55 3.68
N PHE A 333 -14.66 1.28 3.49
CA PHE A 333 -15.44 0.32 2.71
C PHE A 333 -16.31 -0.60 3.59
N GLY A 334 -17.00 -0.02 4.56
CA GLY A 334 -17.78 -0.74 5.56
C GLY A 334 -16.92 -1.27 6.72
N PRO A 335 -17.54 -1.83 7.77
CA PRO A 335 -16.81 -2.32 8.93
C PRO A 335 -15.68 -3.26 8.55
N PHE A 336 -14.47 -2.97 9.03
CA PHE A 336 -13.24 -3.72 8.73
C PHE A 336 -12.96 -3.91 7.24
N GLY A 337 -13.41 -2.98 6.39
CA GLY A 337 -13.22 -3.02 4.95
C GLY A 337 -13.94 -4.16 4.21
N GLY A 338 -14.91 -4.81 4.86
CA GLY A 338 -15.55 -6.02 4.37
C GLY A 338 -16.39 -5.86 3.09
N SER A 339 -16.64 -4.63 2.61
CA SER A 339 -17.29 -4.37 1.32
C SER A 339 -16.34 -3.86 0.24
N THR A 340 -15.03 -3.88 0.42
CA THR A 340 -14.07 -3.30 -0.54
C THR A 340 -14.30 -3.79 -1.98
N HIS A 341 -14.63 -5.06 -2.16
CA HIS A 341 -14.90 -5.65 -3.48
C HIS A 341 -16.21 -5.15 -4.16
N HIS A 342 -17.04 -4.40 -3.46
CA HIS A 342 -18.24 -3.75 -4.00
C HIS A 342 -17.97 -2.36 -4.60
N TYR A 343 -16.74 -1.87 -4.55
CA TYR A 343 -16.42 -0.51 -4.97
C TYR A 343 -15.53 -0.46 -6.21
N ALA A 344 -15.92 0.39 -7.17
CA ALA A 344 -14.99 0.95 -8.14
C ALA A 344 -14.17 2.02 -7.42
N GLY A 345 -12.96 1.69 -7.00
CA GLY A 345 -12.11 2.57 -6.20
C GLY A 345 -11.48 3.69 -7.02
N VAL A 346 -11.50 4.93 -6.50
CA VAL A 346 -10.83 6.09 -7.10
C VAL A 346 -9.33 5.82 -7.26
N GLY A 347 -8.71 5.30 -6.19
CA GLY A 347 -7.27 5.01 -6.20
C GLY A 347 -6.90 4.03 -7.32
N LEU A 348 -7.52 2.84 -7.35
CA LEU A 348 -7.23 1.81 -8.35
C LEU A 348 -7.39 2.33 -9.79
N ASN A 349 -8.51 2.98 -10.08
CA ASN A 349 -8.80 3.42 -11.44
C ASN A 349 -7.93 4.59 -11.90
N SER A 350 -7.46 5.43 -10.98
CA SER A 350 -6.45 6.45 -11.26
C SER A 350 -5.08 5.82 -11.59
N LEU A 351 -4.67 4.82 -10.81
CA LEU A 351 -3.43 4.09 -11.05
C LEU A 351 -3.47 3.36 -12.40
N LEU A 352 -4.58 2.71 -12.75
CA LEU A 352 -4.76 2.03 -14.04
C LEU A 352 -4.79 3.02 -15.22
N TYR A 353 -5.43 4.18 -15.05
CA TYR A 353 -5.37 5.24 -16.05
C TYR A 353 -3.92 5.68 -16.32
N ARG A 354 -3.14 5.90 -15.27
CA ARG A 354 -1.72 6.23 -15.39
C ARG A 354 -0.93 5.09 -16.03
N TYR A 355 -1.21 3.86 -15.64
CA TYR A 355 -0.57 2.66 -16.22
C TYR A 355 -0.78 2.57 -17.74
N GLU A 356 -2.00 2.84 -18.21
CA GLU A 356 -2.36 2.84 -19.63
C GLU A 356 -1.62 3.95 -20.42
N LEU A 357 -1.46 5.14 -19.81
CA LEU A 357 -0.65 6.22 -20.39
C LEU A 357 0.83 5.84 -20.45
N ASP A 358 1.36 5.23 -19.40
CA ASP A 358 2.75 4.76 -19.36
C ASP A 358 2.99 3.68 -20.44
N LEU A 359 2.07 2.72 -20.61
CA LEU A 359 2.15 1.72 -21.68
C LEU A 359 2.09 2.35 -23.08
N ALA A 360 1.29 3.40 -23.27
CA ALA A 360 1.27 4.15 -24.53
C ALA A 360 2.62 4.82 -24.81
N ASP A 361 3.25 5.38 -23.79
CA ASP A 361 4.57 6.02 -23.92
C ASP A 361 5.66 4.99 -24.20
N PHE A 362 5.70 3.88 -23.45
CA PHE A 362 6.65 2.77 -23.69
C PHE A 362 6.51 2.19 -25.11
N ALA A 363 5.27 2.04 -25.58
CA ALA A 363 5.01 1.59 -26.94
C ALA A 363 5.57 2.57 -27.99
N ARG A 364 5.42 3.90 -27.77
CA ARG A 364 6.02 4.93 -28.64
C ARG A 364 7.53 4.85 -28.67
N GLN A 365 8.17 4.75 -27.49
CA GLN A 365 9.64 4.61 -27.38
C GLN A 365 10.15 3.36 -28.12
N LEU A 366 9.35 2.29 -28.20
CA LEU A 366 9.66 1.06 -28.92
C LEU A 366 9.21 1.05 -30.38
N GLY A 367 8.69 2.16 -30.92
CA GLY A 367 8.18 2.24 -32.30
C GLY A 367 6.89 1.43 -32.57
N LYS A 368 6.15 1.03 -31.52
CA LYS A 368 4.91 0.24 -31.60
C LYS A 368 3.67 1.14 -31.68
N THR A 369 3.50 1.83 -32.82
CA THR A 369 2.45 2.87 -32.99
C THR A 369 1.05 2.35 -32.73
N ALA A 370 0.67 1.18 -33.27
CA ALA A 370 -0.66 0.60 -33.08
C ALA A 370 -0.94 0.26 -31.59
N ASP A 371 0.07 -0.21 -30.86
CA ASP A 371 -0.06 -0.43 -29.42
C ASP A 371 -0.24 0.88 -28.66
N ALA A 372 0.52 1.92 -29.02
CA ALA A 372 0.41 3.24 -28.40
C ALA A 372 -0.98 3.85 -28.60
N GLU A 373 -1.55 3.74 -29.78
CA GLU A 373 -2.93 4.19 -30.08
C GLU A 373 -3.96 3.41 -29.24
N ARG A 374 -3.84 2.09 -29.18
CA ARG A 374 -4.72 1.24 -28.39
C ARG A 374 -4.70 1.63 -26.89
N TRP A 375 -3.52 1.84 -26.32
CA TRP A 375 -3.38 2.25 -24.90
C TRP A 375 -3.94 3.64 -24.65
N THR A 376 -3.70 4.58 -25.57
CA THR A 376 -4.27 5.94 -25.50
C THR A 376 -5.80 5.90 -25.53
N HIS A 377 -6.38 5.04 -26.38
CA HIS A 377 -7.84 4.85 -26.42
C HIS A 377 -8.39 4.25 -25.13
N MET A 378 -7.70 3.25 -24.56
CA MET A 378 -8.09 2.61 -23.30
C MET A 378 -8.05 3.60 -22.13
N ALA A 379 -6.97 4.38 -22.01
CA ALA A 379 -6.87 5.46 -21.03
C ALA A 379 -8.00 6.49 -21.17
N SER A 380 -8.32 6.90 -22.40
CA SER A 380 -9.43 7.83 -22.66
C SER A 380 -10.79 7.26 -22.22
N ALA A 381 -11.05 5.98 -22.49
CA ALA A 381 -12.28 5.32 -22.05
C ALA A 381 -12.37 5.24 -20.51
N ARG A 382 -11.25 4.89 -19.85
CA ARG A 382 -11.19 4.86 -18.38
C ARG A 382 -11.41 6.25 -17.78
N LYS A 383 -10.79 7.29 -18.36
CA LYS A 383 -11.00 8.68 -17.91
C LYS A 383 -12.48 9.07 -17.98
N GLN A 384 -13.17 8.75 -19.07
CA GLN A 384 -14.60 9.03 -19.21
C GLN A 384 -15.42 8.29 -18.13
N ALA A 385 -15.04 7.05 -17.80
CA ALA A 385 -15.71 6.31 -16.74
C ALA A 385 -15.41 6.89 -15.33
N ILE A 386 -14.18 7.35 -15.08
CA ILE A 386 -13.81 8.09 -13.85
C ILE A 386 -14.66 9.34 -13.72
N ASP A 387 -14.74 10.16 -14.78
CA ASP A 387 -15.54 11.38 -14.76
C ASP A 387 -17.03 11.10 -14.52
N ARG A 388 -17.55 10.00 -15.09
CA ARG A 388 -18.97 9.64 -15.00
C ARG A 388 -19.38 9.09 -13.64
N TYR A 389 -18.57 8.21 -13.05
CA TYR A 389 -18.95 7.43 -11.87
C TYR A 389 -18.29 7.91 -10.59
N LEU A 390 -17.05 8.42 -10.67
CA LEU A 390 -16.28 8.77 -9.48
C LEU A 390 -16.31 10.26 -9.17
N TRP A 391 -16.45 11.15 -10.18
CA TRP A 391 -16.54 12.58 -9.92
C TRP A 391 -17.92 12.98 -9.38
N GLN A 392 -17.94 13.57 -8.19
CA GLN A 392 -19.15 14.06 -7.53
C GLN A 392 -19.17 15.60 -7.58
N SER A 393 -19.84 16.18 -8.58
CA SER A 393 -19.85 17.63 -8.82
C SER A 393 -20.42 18.42 -7.65
N GLU A 394 -21.47 17.93 -6.99
CA GLU A 394 -22.11 18.59 -5.84
C GLU A 394 -21.19 18.63 -4.62
N ARG A 395 -20.36 17.62 -4.45
CA ARG A 395 -19.39 17.52 -3.35
C ARG A 395 -18.01 18.05 -3.71
N SER A 396 -17.73 18.21 -5.01
CA SER A 396 -16.44 18.67 -5.55
C SER A 396 -15.27 17.77 -5.18
N LEU A 397 -15.50 16.45 -5.20
CA LEU A 397 -14.53 15.39 -4.88
C LEU A 397 -14.69 14.21 -5.83
N PHE A 398 -13.61 13.44 -5.99
CA PHE A 398 -13.71 12.06 -6.50
C PHE A 398 -14.00 11.13 -5.33
N GLU A 399 -15.02 10.30 -5.47
CA GLU A 399 -15.44 9.32 -4.46
C GLU A 399 -15.56 7.93 -5.06
N ASP A 400 -15.28 6.93 -4.24
CA ASP A 400 -15.45 5.53 -4.61
C ASP A 400 -16.92 5.24 -4.90
N PHE A 401 -17.19 4.43 -5.91
CA PHE A 401 -18.56 4.13 -6.36
C PHE A 401 -18.94 2.70 -5.99
N ASP A 402 -19.91 2.56 -5.10
CA ASP A 402 -20.55 1.29 -4.77
C ASP A 402 -21.42 0.86 -5.95
N PHE A 403 -20.88 -0.03 -6.80
CA PHE A 403 -21.57 -0.46 -8.02
C PHE A 403 -22.66 -1.50 -7.75
N ILE A 404 -22.71 -2.08 -6.55
CA ILE A 404 -23.80 -2.96 -6.10
C ILE A 404 -25.03 -2.11 -5.75
N LYS A 405 -24.83 -0.99 -5.02
CA LYS A 405 -25.89 -0.08 -4.62
C LYS A 405 -26.15 1.01 -5.66
N GLY A 406 -25.29 1.17 -6.67
CA GLY A 406 -25.43 2.14 -7.73
C GLY A 406 -25.27 3.61 -7.27
N ARG A 407 -24.42 3.86 -6.27
CA ARG A 407 -24.25 5.21 -5.67
C ARG A 407 -22.81 5.44 -5.19
N PRO A 408 -22.37 6.72 -5.09
CA PRO A 408 -21.08 7.04 -4.48
C PRO A 408 -21.05 6.63 -3.00
N SER A 409 -19.85 6.46 -2.46
CA SER A 409 -19.63 6.10 -1.04
C SER A 409 -20.23 7.14 -0.08
N GLY A 410 -20.27 8.40 -0.50
CA GLY A 410 -20.68 9.51 0.34
C GLY A 410 -19.66 9.83 1.44
N TYR A 411 -18.44 9.34 1.29
CA TYR A 411 -17.38 9.37 2.28
C TYR A 411 -16.09 9.89 1.63
N PRO A 412 -15.57 11.07 2.04
CA PRO A 412 -14.33 11.59 1.49
C PRO A 412 -13.16 10.72 1.92
N TYR A 413 -12.28 10.37 0.98
CA TYR A 413 -11.09 9.59 1.24
C TYR A 413 -9.89 10.19 0.49
N LEU A 414 -8.69 10.10 1.04
CA LEU A 414 -7.51 10.80 0.53
C LEU A 414 -7.16 10.38 -0.92
N THR A 415 -7.64 9.22 -1.36
CA THR A 415 -7.50 8.79 -2.76
C THR A 415 -8.13 9.74 -3.78
N THR A 416 -8.95 10.74 -3.34
CA THR A 416 -9.45 11.81 -4.18
C THR A 416 -8.34 12.62 -4.87
N TYR A 417 -7.09 12.56 -4.37
CA TYR A 417 -5.93 13.21 -5.00
C TYR A 417 -5.24 12.33 -6.06
N TYR A 418 -5.56 11.05 -6.14
CA TYR A 418 -4.94 10.14 -7.11
C TYR A 418 -5.26 10.49 -8.58
N PRO A 419 -6.49 10.97 -8.94
CA PRO A 419 -6.76 11.49 -10.27
C PRO A 419 -5.88 12.70 -10.65
N LEU A 420 -5.46 13.51 -9.66
CA LEU A 420 -4.53 14.61 -9.89
C LEU A 420 -3.14 14.06 -10.21
N TRP A 421 -2.62 13.16 -9.38
CA TRP A 421 -1.33 12.50 -9.63
C TRP A 421 -1.29 11.77 -10.98
N ALA A 422 -2.37 11.09 -11.34
CA ALA A 422 -2.48 10.36 -12.59
C ALA A 422 -2.67 11.25 -13.83
N GLY A 423 -3.04 12.53 -13.66
CA GLY A 423 -3.40 13.43 -14.75
C GLY A 423 -4.80 13.18 -15.33
N ALA A 424 -5.67 12.48 -14.57
CA ALA A 424 -7.05 12.20 -14.99
C ALA A 424 -8.01 13.35 -14.72
N ALA A 425 -7.72 14.22 -13.75
CA ALA A 425 -8.57 15.37 -13.41
C ALA A 425 -8.48 16.48 -14.48
N SER A 426 -9.56 17.20 -14.71
CA SER A 426 -9.49 18.48 -15.40
C SER A 426 -8.93 19.56 -14.45
N ALA A 427 -8.47 20.70 -14.98
CA ALA A 427 -8.00 21.81 -14.16
C ALA A 427 -9.06 22.31 -13.17
N ALA A 428 -10.33 22.32 -13.57
CA ALA A 428 -11.45 22.72 -12.71
C ALA A 428 -11.71 21.71 -11.59
N GLN A 429 -11.64 20.40 -11.89
CA GLN A 429 -11.76 19.34 -10.89
C GLN A 429 -10.59 19.40 -9.90
N ALA A 430 -9.36 19.56 -10.39
CA ALA A 430 -8.18 19.67 -9.54
C ALA A 430 -8.25 20.88 -8.59
N ALA A 431 -8.70 22.05 -9.07
CA ALA A 431 -8.92 23.22 -8.22
C ALA A 431 -10.02 22.97 -7.17
N SER A 432 -11.07 22.25 -7.53
CA SER A 432 -12.15 21.88 -6.60
C SER A 432 -11.65 20.92 -5.52
N VAL A 433 -10.89 19.88 -5.89
CA VAL A 433 -10.27 18.91 -4.95
C VAL A 433 -9.25 19.61 -4.05
N ARG A 434 -8.43 20.53 -4.59
CA ARG A 434 -7.48 21.33 -3.81
C ARG A 434 -8.19 22.08 -2.68
N ASN A 435 -9.38 22.67 -2.93
CA ASN A 435 -10.14 23.39 -1.92
C ASN A 435 -10.69 22.48 -0.80
N LYS A 436 -10.61 21.16 -0.94
CA LYS A 436 -10.99 20.17 0.07
C LYS A 436 -9.83 19.72 0.96
N LEU A 437 -8.62 20.26 0.79
CA LEU A 437 -7.48 19.98 1.66
C LEU A 437 -7.81 20.04 3.17
N PRO A 438 -8.63 21.02 3.67
CA PRO A 438 -8.95 21.08 5.09
C PRO A 438 -9.65 19.83 5.66
N ILE A 439 -10.26 18.99 4.82
CA ILE A 439 -10.87 17.72 5.25
C ILE A 439 -9.77 16.76 5.75
N PHE A 440 -8.62 16.73 5.09
CA PHE A 440 -7.56 15.77 5.30
C PHE A 440 -6.35 16.34 6.04
N GLU A 441 -6.13 17.64 5.92
CA GLU A 441 -4.93 18.31 6.42
C GLU A 441 -4.97 18.44 7.95
N ARG A 442 -3.93 17.91 8.58
CA ARG A 442 -3.71 17.93 10.03
C ARG A 442 -2.38 18.63 10.33
N ARG A 443 -2.01 18.65 11.61
CA ARG A 443 -0.72 19.19 12.06
C ARG A 443 0.47 18.48 11.41
N GLY A 444 0.36 17.17 11.19
CA GLY A 444 1.46 16.31 10.78
C GLY A 444 1.51 15.96 9.29
N GLY A 445 0.59 16.45 8.48
CA GLY A 445 0.42 16.08 7.07
C GLY A 445 -1.04 15.76 6.78
N LEU A 446 -1.29 14.86 5.82
CA LEU A 446 -2.64 14.44 5.46
C LEU A 446 -3.01 13.12 6.13
N SER A 447 -4.18 13.08 6.80
CA SER A 447 -4.84 11.84 7.23
C SER A 447 -5.66 11.25 6.08
N MET A 448 -6.11 10.00 6.24
CA MET A 448 -6.84 9.30 5.18
C MET A 448 -8.25 9.84 4.95
N ASP A 449 -8.89 10.35 6.00
CA ASP A 449 -10.24 10.92 6.00
C ASP A 449 -10.45 11.88 7.19
N ASP A 450 -11.71 12.15 7.55
CA ASP A 450 -12.10 12.99 8.69
C ASP A 450 -12.89 12.23 9.78
N ARG A 451 -12.90 10.87 9.73
CA ARG A 451 -13.72 10.03 10.61
C ARG A 451 -12.86 9.07 11.43
N PRO A 452 -12.62 9.35 12.71
CA PRO A 452 -11.83 8.45 13.54
C PRO A 452 -12.62 7.17 13.84
N SER A 453 -12.23 6.08 13.21
CA SER A 453 -12.79 4.74 13.44
C SER A 453 -11.95 3.88 14.39
N GLY A 454 -10.70 4.27 14.59
CA GLY A 454 -9.67 3.46 15.26
C GLY A 454 -8.98 2.47 14.33
N ALA A 455 -9.38 2.39 13.05
CA ALA A 455 -8.66 1.61 12.05
C ALA A 455 -7.43 2.37 11.54
N GLN A 456 -6.40 1.61 11.19
CA GLN A 456 -5.09 2.20 10.87
C GLN A 456 -5.04 2.95 9.53
N TRP A 457 -6.04 2.76 8.64
CA TRP A 457 -6.16 3.48 7.37
C TRP A 457 -7.30 4.51 7.36
N ASP A 458 -7.72 4.98 8.55
CA ASP A 458 -8.67 6.06 8.74
C ASP A 458 -8.04 7.17 9.60
N ASP A 459 -8.76 8.30 9.82
CA ASP A 459 -8.29 9.39 10.70
C ASP A 459 -8.01 8.85 12.13
N PRO A 460 -6.95 9.25 12.79
CA PRO A 460 -6.03 10.34 12.47
C PRO A 460 -4.72 9.88 11.78
N PHE A 461 -4.69 8.69 11.19
CA PHE A 461 -3.45 8.13 10.69
C PHE A 461 -3.16 8.57 9.26
N GLY A 462 -1.86 8.74 8.96
CA GLY A 462 -1.36 9.09 7.64
C GLY A 462 -0.11 8.31 7.29
N TRP A 463 0.06 8.11 6.00
CA TRP A 463 1.00 7.18 5.41
C TRP A 463 1.84 7.87 4.33
N ALA A 464 3.08 7.48 4.20
CA ALA A 464 3.99 8.07 3.22
C ALA A 464 3.48 7.94 1.77
N PRO A 465 2.97 6.77 1.31
CA PRO A 465 2.44 6.63 -0.03
C PRO A 465 1.36 7.63 -0.40
N THR A 466 0.36 7.78 0.46
CA THR A 466 -0.80 8.64 0.16
C THR A 466 -0.46 10.12 0.26
N ASN A 467 0.40 10.52 1.21
CA ASN A 467 0.92 11.89 1.28
C ASN A 467 1.75 12.23 0.03
N TRP A 468 2.61 11.32 -0.44
CA TRP A 468 3.40 11.54 -1.66
C TRP A 468 2.53 11.73 -2.89
N LEU A 469 1.55 10.84 -3.11
CA LEU A 469 0.66 10.94 -4.28
C LEU A 469 -0.19 12.21 -4.26
N ALA A 470 -0.64 12.65 -3.06
CA ALA A 470 -1.37 13.90 -2.91
C ALA A 470 -0.48 15.13 -3.17
N VAL A 471 0.73 15.17 -2.61
CA VAL A 471 1.70 16.26 -2.84
C VAL A 471 2.04 16.37 -4.32
N CYS A 472 2.36 15.26 -4.98
CA CYS A 472 2.62 15.26 -6.41
C CYS A 472 1.40 15.66 -7.24
N GLY A 473 0.21 15.21 -6.85
CA GLY A 473 -1.03 15.62 -7.51
C GLY A 473 -1.25 17.13 -7.46
N LEU A 474 -1.00 17.75 -6.32
CA LEU A 474 -1.07 19.21 -6.16
C LEU A 474 -0.01 19.93 -7.01
N GLU A 475 1.22 19.44 -7.00
CA GLU A 475 2.34 20.02 -7.76
C GLU A 475 2.08 19.98 -9.27
N ILE A 476 1.63 18.85 -9.81
CA ILE A 476 1.33 18.66 -11.24
C ILE A 476 0.33 19.71 -11.75
N TYR A 477 -0.63 20.11 -10.94
CA TYR A 477 -1.63 21.13 -11.29
C TYR A 477 -1.24 22.55 -10.86
N GLY A 478 0.01 22.77 -10.43
CA GLY A 478 0.55 24.10 -10.11
C GLY A 478 0.14 24.65 -8.75
N PHE A 479 -0.42 23.84 -7.85
CA PHE A 479 -0.76 24.23 -6.46
C PHE A 479 0.46 24.08 -5.54
N ARG A 480 1.54 24.73 -5.92
CA ARG A 480 2.88 24.59 -5.34
C ARG A 480 2.88 24.90 -3.84
N ASP A 481 2.33 26.03 -3.42
CA ASP A 481 2.34 26.43 -2.00
C ASP A 481 1.64 25.41 -1.10
N ASP A 482 0.58 24.77 -1.62
CA ASP A 482 -0.14 23.71 -0.90
C ASP A 482 0.67 22.41 -0.85
N ALA A 483 1.32 22.06 -1.95
CA ALA A 483 2.19 20.88 -2.05
C ALA A 483 3.40 21.01 -1.09
N GLU A 484 4.07 22.16 -1.09
CA GLU A 484 5.19 22.47 -0.19
C GLU A 484 4.75 22.40 1.28
N ARG A 485 3.66 23.08 1.63
CA ARG A 485 3.14 23.08 2.99
C ARG A 485 2.81 21.67 3.51
N VAL A 486 2.18 20.85 2.70
CA VAL A 486 1.86 19.46 3.07
C VAL A 486 3.14 18.63 3.21
N ALA A 487 4.08 18.76 2.29
CA ALA A 487 5.37 18.09 2.32
C ALA A 487 6.16 18.45 3.59
N GLU A 488 6.26 19.74 3.92
CA GLU A 488 6.92 20.22 5.13
C GLU A 488 6.31 19.67 6.42
N LYS A 489 4.96 19.64 6.50
CA LYS A 489 4.27 19.07 7.65
C LYS A 489 4.58 17.59 7.85
N PHE A 490 4.53 16.81 6.76
CA PHE A 490 4.78 15.37 6.81
C PHE A 490 6.24 15.08 7.14
N MET A 491 7.19 15.72 6.48
CA MET A 491 8.62 15.61 6.78
C MET A 491 8.92 16.04 8.21
N GLY A 492 8.38 17.17 8.66
CA GLY A 492 8.54 17.64 10.03
C GLY A 492 8.00 16.65 11.07
N THR A 493 6.97 15.85 10.73
CA THR A 493 6.49 14.78 11.60
C THR A 493 7.50 13.63 11.69
N ILE A 494 8.10 13.24 10.56
CA ILE A 494 9.17 12.22 10.53
C ILE A 494 10.37 12.69 11.32
N ASP A 495 10.84 13.92 11.08
CA ASP A 495 12.02 14.49 11.75
C ASP A 495 11.83 14.60 13.26
N ARG A 496 10.65 15.04 13.73
CA ARG A 496 10.34 15.08 15.18
C ARG A 496 10.32 13.69 15.80
N SER A 497 9.72 12.70 15.10
CA SER A 497 9.69 11.32 15.58
C SER A 497 11.09 10.72 15.63
N TYR A 498 11.89 10.98 14.60
CA TYR A 498 13.30 10.57 14.57
C TYR A 498 14.11 11.21 15.70
N ALA A 499 13.94 12.51 15.96
CA ALA A 499 14.61 13.20 17.04
C ALA A 499 14.25 12.66 18.43
N ALA A 500 13.05 12.08 18.58
CA ALA A 500 12.57 11.53 19.84
C ALA A 500 13.17 10.15 20.17
N ASP A 501 13.31 9.26 19.18
CA ASP A 501 13.71 7.87 19.43
C ASP A 501 14.76 7.31 18.45
N GLY A 502 15.24 8.11 17.49
CA GLY A 502 16.24 7.70 16.51
C GLY A 502 15.72 6.75 15.44
N THR A 503 14.39 6.67 15.22
CA THR A 503 13.79 5.74 14.26
C THR A 503 12.80 6.42 13.32
N ILE A 504 12.65 5.83 12.12
CA ILE A 504 11.58 6.15 11.17
C ILE A 504 10.54 5.04 11.22
N ARG A 505 9.27 5.41 11.15
CA ARG A 505 8.14 4.50 11.33
C ARG A 505 7.35 4.28 10.05
N GLU A 506 6.53 3.26 10.08
CA GLU A 506 5.61 2.86 9.03
C GLU A 506 4.50 3.89 8.81
N LYS A 507 3.88 4.34 9.90
CA LYS A 507 2.72 5.25 9.92
C LYS A 507 2.83 6.27 11.04
N TYR A 508 2.06 7.33 10.94
CA TYR A 508 2.09 8.44 11.89
C TYR A 508 0.69 8.91 12.25
N ASN A 509 0.56 9.48 13.44
CA ASN A 509 -0.64 10.20 13.85
C ASN A 509 -0.56 11.65 13.33
N MET A 510 -1.33 11.97 12.32
CA MET A 510 -1.31 13.29 11.68
C MET A 510 -1.89 14.38 12.58
N ALA A 511 -2.88 14.06 13.42
CA ALA A 511 -3.44 15.03 14.36
C ALA A 511 -2.40 15.47 15.41
N LEU A 512 -1.63 14.53 15.94
CA LEU A 512 -0.57 14.82 16.91
C LEU A 512 0.74 15.26 16.25
N GLY A 513 1.00 14.87 15.01
CA GLY A 513 2.24 15.11 14.27
C GLY A 513 3.42 14.35 14.88
N ASN A 514 3.21 13.07 15.20
CA ASN A 514 4.21 12.18 15.80
C ASN A 514 3.92 10.70 15.46
N ALA A 515 4.73 9.78 15.99
CA ALA A 515 4.60 8.34 15.78
C ALA A 515 3.77 7.62 16.87
N ASP A 516 3.06 8.34 17.72
CA ASP A 516 2.17 7.75 18.72
C ASP A 516 0.84 7.34 18.03
N VAL A 517 0.76 6.06 17.70
CA VAL A 517 -0.38 5.49 17.00
C VAL A 517 -1.11 4.49 17.92
N GLN A 518 -2.35 4.80 18.25
CA GLN A 518 -3.24 3.96 19.04
C GLN A 518 -4.28 3.33 18.11
N VAL A 519 -3.94 2.17 17.55
CA VAL A 519 -4.80 1.43 16.62
C VAL A 519 -5.66 0.44 17.36
N THR A 520 -6.97 0.47 17.16
CA THR A 520 -7.92 -0.50 17.75
C THR A 520 -8.36 -1.55 16.72
N ALA A 521 -8.38 -1.20 15.43
CA ALA A 521 -8.63 -2.13 14.33
C ALA A 521 -7.44 -2.12 13.35
N GLY A 522 -6.71 -3.23 13.30
CA GLY A 522 -5.45 -3.38 12.58
C GLY A 522 -4.36 -3.99 13.46
N TYR A 523 -3.12 -3.77 13.09
CA TYR A 523 -1.99 -4.17 13.92
C TYR A 523 -1.43 -2.95 14.68
N THR A 524 -1.23 -3.15 15.98
CA THR A 524 -0.78 -2.09 16.90
C THR A 524 0.71 -1.79 16.76
N GLN A 525 1.48 -2.71 16.16
CA GLN A 525 2.91 -2.52 15.95
C GLN A 525 3.15 -1.44 14.89
N ASN A 526 3.87 -0.38 15.26
CA ASN A 526 4.36 0.62 14.31
C ASN A 526 5.79 0.27 13.91
N VAL A 527 5.95 -0.39 12.75
CA VAL A 527 7.21 -1.00 12.32
C VAL A 527 8.28 0.07 12.09
N VAL A 528 9.50 -0.25 12.52
CA VAL A 528 10.67 0.65 12.49
C VAL A 528 11.47 0.46 11.21
N GLY A 529 12.03 1.56 10.70
CA GLY A 529 12.93 1.57 9.56
C GLY A 529 12.20 1.35 8.25
N PHE A 530 11.02 1.93 8.07
CA PHE A 530 10.10 1.55 7.01
C PHE A 530 10.49 2.13 5.64
N GLY A 531 10.64 1.25 4.65
CA GLY A 531 11.21 1.55 3.34
C GLY A 531 10.46 2.62 2.56
N TRP A 532 9.11 2.58 2.51
CA TRP A 532 8.35 3.61 1.79
C TRP A 532 8.45 4.99 2.46
N THR A 533 8.50 5.06 3.81
CA THR A 533 8.68 6.33 4.51
C THR A 533 10.07 6.91 4.22
N ASN A 534 11.10 6.04 4.22
CA ASN A 534 12.46 6.43 3.84
C ASN A 534 12.50 7.02 2.43
N GLY A 535 11.88 6.32 1.47
CA GLY A 535 11.87 6.73 0.06
C GLY A 535 11.11 8.03 -0.16
N VAL A 536 9.92 8.14 0.39
CA VAL A 536 9.09 9.35 0.27
C VAL A 536 9.76 10.54 0.95
N TYR A 537 10.38 10.36 2.12
CA TYR A 537 11.12 11.44 2.77
C TYR A 537 12.23 12.01 1.89
N LEU A 538 13.03 11.15 1.23
CA LEU A 538 14.08 11.60 0.31
C LEU A 538 13.50 12.35 -0.88
N LYS A 539 12.42 11.85 -1.46
CA LYS A 539 11.76 12.50 -2.61
C LYS A 539 11.11 13.83 -2.26
N LEU A 540 10.50 13.94 -1.09
CA LEU A 540 9.96 15.23 -0.62
C LEU A 540 11.09 16.24 -0.36
N ARG A 541 12.23 15.81 0.13
CA ARG A 541 13.42 16.68 0.26
C ARG A 541 13.93 17.19 -1.07
N GLU A 542 14.00 16.33 -2.08
CA GLU A 542 14.36 16.74 -3.44
C GLU A 542 13.37 17.79 -3.97
N LEU A 543 12.09 17.51 -3.81
CA LEU A 543 11.01 18.40 -4.23
C LEU A 543 11.10 19.79 -3.58
N LEU A 544 11.44 19.88 -2.28
CA LEU A 544 11.59 21.15 -1.56
C LEU A 544 12.93 21.84 -1.81
N SER A 545 13.98 21.12 -2.23
CA SER A 545 15.33 21.66 -2.43
C SER A 545 15.62 22.08 -3.86
N ALA A 546 14.91 21.54 -4.84
CA ALA A 546 15.04 21.90 -6.23
C ALA A 546 14.40 23.27 -6.48
N ASP A 547 15.04 24.11 -7.31
CA ASP A 547 14.25 25.07 -8.07
C ASP A 547 13.21 24.26 -8.83
N PHE A 548 11.99 24.26 -8.37
CA PHE A 548 10.83 23.43 -8.75
C PHE A 548 10.59 23.20 -10.26
N SER A 549 11.53 23.60 -11.10
CA SER A 549 11.55 23.40 -12.56
C SER A 549 11.85 21.96 -12.99
N ASP A 550 12.28 21.08 -12.07
CA ASP A 550 12.90 19.79 -12.43
C ASP A 550 11.96 18.58 -12.42
N GLY A 551 10.65 18.79 -12.46
CA GLY A 551 9.72 17.72 -12.85
C GLY A 551 9.67 16.47 -11.97
N SER A 552 10.09 16.51 -10.70
CA SER A 552 10.14 15.35 -9.79
C SER A 552 8.82 14.59 -9.66
N CYS A 553 7.68 15.27 -9.86
CA CYS A 553 6.35 14.68 -9.93
C CYS A 553 5.83 14.56 -11.38
N ARG A 554 6.41 15.29 -12.32
CA ARG A 554 6.00 15.31 -13.73
C ARG A 554 6.73 14.24 -14.51
N ARG A 555 6.08 13.15 -14.79
CA ARG A 555 6.46 12.34 -15.96
C ARG A 555 6.03 13.08 -17.21
N HIS A 556 6.82 13.02 -18.26
CA HIS A 556 6.55 13.64 -19.53
C HIS A 556 5.08 13.49 -19.90
N GLN A 557 4.33 14.59 -19.86
CA GLN A 557 3.07 14.70 -20.56
C GLN A 557 3.41 14.71 -22.05
N ALA A 558 3.47 13.52 -22.65
CA ALA A 558 3.61 13.42 -24.08
C ALA A 558 2.39 14.09 -24.74
N GLY A 559 2.59 15.31 -25.23
CA GLY A 559 1.79 15.91 -26.28
C GLY A 559 0.41 16.45 -25.93
N THR A 560 0.30 17.32 -24.91
CA THR A 560 -0.70 18.38 -24.95
C THR A 560 0.02 19.73 -24.97
N THR A 561 0.56 20.07 -26.14
CA THR A 561 0.74 21.48 -26.47
C THR A 561 -0.67 22.10 -26.41
N ALA A 562 -0.91 22.88 -25.36
CA ALA A 562 -2.00 23.81 -25.36
C ALA A 562 -1.79 24.75 -26.55
N THR A 563 -2.46 24.47 -27.66
CA THR A 563 -2.74 25.50 -28.65
C THR A 563 -3.74 26.43 -27.99
N GLY A 564 -3.21 27.38 -27.25
CA GLY A 564 -3.91 28.59 -26.93
C GLY A 564 -3.96 29.42 -28.22
N SER A 565 -5.13 29.62 -28.74
CA SER A 565 -5.45 30.82 -29.53
C SER A 565 -6.95 30.98 -29.59
N GLU A 566 -7.36 32.13 -29.05
CA GLU A 566 -8.60 32.90 -29.22
C GLU A 566 -9.85 32.43 -28.49
#